data_855eeba8610a6f3c99d18dc9710bafd8
#
_entry.id   855eeba8610a6f3c99d18dc9710bafd8
#
_cell.length_a   1.000
_cell.length_b   1.000
_cell.length_c   1.000
_cell.angle_alpha   90.00
_cell.angle_beta   90.00
_cell.angle_gamma   90.00
#
_symmetry.space_group_name_H-M   'P 1'
#
loop_
_entity.id
_entity.type
_entity.pdbx_description
1 polymer ?
#
loop_
_entity_poly.entity_id
_entity_poly.type
_entity_poly.pdbx_seq_one_letter_code
_entity_poly.pdbx_strand_id
1 'polypeptide(L)'
;MSRKVVVGMSGGVDSSVAAWLLKEQGYDVIGVTMQIWQDEDTEVQEAEGGCCGLSAVDDARRVAMDLGIPYYVMNFKEEFRKNVMDYFVGEYVEGRTPNPCIACNRHVKWESLLRRSMAIGADYIATGHYAQIDRLPGGRYSLKTSVTAAKDQTYALYNLTQEQLSHTLMPVGSYHKEEIRDMAKRLGLPVAHKPDSQEICFIPDHDYASFIEEYTGRELPPGNFVDLDGHVLGRHRGITHYTVCL
;
A
#
# COMPACT_ATOMS: atom_id res chain seq x y z
N MET A 1 15.34 25.65 9.58
CA MET A 1 14.51 24.58 10.22
C MET A 1 14.55 23.38 9.31
N SER A 2 14.71 22.16 9.86
CA SER A 2 14.60 20.93 9.07
C SER A 2 13.17 20.78 8.56
N ARG A 3 13.02 20.27 7.33
CA ARG A 3 11.68 19.97 6.78
C ARG A 3 11.11 18.72 7.45
N LYS A 4 9.83 18.75 7.78
CA LYS A 4 9.15 17.66 8.44
C LYS A 4 8.52 16.70 7.45
N VAL A 5 8.73 15.39 7.64
CA VAL A 5 8.17 14.35 6.79
C VAL A 5 7.49 13.28 7.61
N VAL A 6 6.27 12.91 7.19
CA VAL A 6 5.55 11.75 7.72
C VAL A 6 5.80 10.56 6.81
N VAL A 7 6.38 9.50 7.35
CA VAL A 7 6.67 8.26 6.63
C VAL A 7 5.61 7.22 6.94
N GLY A 8 4.91 6.75 5.91
CA GLY A 8 4.01 5.61 6.01
C GLY A 8 4.80 4.33 6.23
N MET A 9 4.77 3.79 7.44
CA MET A 9 5.51 2.59 7.86
C MET A 9 4.56 1.39 7.90
N SER A 10 4.82 0.40 7.07
CA SER A 10 4.01 -0.83 6.95
C SER A 10 4.56 -2.01 7.76
N GLY A 11 5.60 -1.79 8.58
CA GLY A 11 6.32 -2.89 9.24
C GLY A 11 7.14 -3.76 8.27
N GLY A 12 7.37 -3.30 7.05
CA GLY A 12 8.22 -3.95 6.04
C GLY A 12 9.57 -3.25 5.89
N VAL A 13 10.49 -3.92 5.18
CA VAL A 13 11.86 -3.45 4.94
C VAL A 13 11.91 -2.08 4.25
N ASP A 14 11.14 -1.92 3.17
CA ASP A 14 11.23 -0.74 2.30
C ASP A 14 10.83 0.55 3.01
N SER A 15 9.72 0.54 3.75
CA SER A 15 9.27 1.71 4.51
C SER A 15 10.20 2.03 5.68
N SER A 16 10.83 1.02 6.28
CA SER A 16 11.80 1.18 7.35
C SER A 16 13.09 1.84 6.87
N VAL A 17 13.62 1.38 5.73
CA VAL A 17 14.80 1.99 5.10
C VAL A 17 14.47 3.38 4.56
N ALA A 18 13.25 3.60 4.04
CA ALA A 18 12.79 4.93 3.64
C ALA A 18 12.85 5.94 4.80
N ALA A 19 12.39 5.55 5.98
CA ALA A 19 12.46 6.40 7.18
C ALA A 19 13.91 6.71 7.58
N TRP A 20 14.79 5.71 7.55
CA TRP A 20 16.21 5.90 7.83
C TRP A 20 16.87 6.83 6.83
N LEU A 21 16.68 6.61 5.51
CA LEU A 21 17.27 7.45 4.46
C LEU A 21 16.88 8.93 4.62
N LEU A 22 15.62 9.21 4.95
CA LEU A 22 15.16 10.58 5.16
C LEU A 22 15.75 11.21 6.42
N LYS A 23 15.91 10.42 7.49
CA LYS A 23 16.60 10.88 8.70
C LYS A 23 18.06 11.26 8.42
N GLU A 24 18.79 10.41 7.69
CA GLU A 24 20.18 10.68 7.27
C GLU A 24 20.29 11.93 6.37
N GLN A 25 19.25 12.19 5.56
CA GLN A 25 19.16 13.42 4.74
C GLN A 25 18.81 14.68 5.55
N GLY A 26 18.62 14.57 6.87
CA GLY A 26 18.37 15.68 7.78
C GLY A 26 16.91 16.13 7.86
N TYR A 27 15.96 15.31 7.43
CA TYR A 27 14.53 15.57 7.65
C TYR A 27 14.15 15.33 9.12
N ASP A 28 13.15 16.07 9.61
CA ASP A 28 12.43 15.78 10.85
C ASP A 28 11.38 14.70 10.56
N VAL A 29 11.73 13.42 10.84
CA VAL A 29 10.96 12.25 10.43
C VAL A 29 9.98 11.83 11.51
N ILE A 30 8.73 11.61 11.12
CA ILE A 30 7.67 11.00 11.95
C ILE A 30 7.20 9.72 11.27
N GLY A 31 7.27 8.58 11.95
CA GLY A 31 6.72 7.31 11.48
C GLY A 31 5.21 7.21 11.75
N VAL A 32 4.45 6.76 10.77
CA VAL A 32 3.01 6.53 10.91
C VAL A 32 2.63 5.17 10.32
N THR A 33 2.00 4.31 11.10
CA THR A 33 1.29 3.15 10.59
C THR A 33 -0.19 3.46 10.44
N MET A 34 -0.73 3.19 9.26
CA MET A 34 -2.15 3.34 8.97
C MET A 34 -2.88 2.06 9.40
N GLN A 35 -3.74 2.18 10.40
CA GLN A 35 -4.68 1.10 10.76
C GLN A 35 -5.86 1.16 9.78
N ILE A 36 -5.92 0.21 8.85
CA ILE A 36 -6.85 0.25 7.70
C ILE A 36 -7.96 -0.78 7.76
N TRP A 37 -7.70 -1.94 8.32
CA TRP A 37 -8.72 -2.96 8.57
C TRP A 37 -8.29 -3.74 9.82
N GLN A 38 -9.16 -4.18 10.61
CA GLN A 38 -9.08 -5.20 11.66
C GLN A 38 -10.40 -5.14 12.41
N ASP A 39 -11.12 -6.23 12.44
CA ASP A 39 -12.16 -6.41 13.42
C ASP A 39 -11.49 -6.69 14.77
N GLU A 40 -11.92 -5.98 15.80
CA GLU A 40 -11.42 -6.14 17.17
C GLU A 40 -11.78 -7.52 17.76
N ASP A 41 -12.72 -8.23 17.11
CA ASP A 41 -13.30 -9.49 17.57
C ASP A 41 -12.76 -10.75 16.87
N THR A 42 -11.91 -10.63 15.88
CA THR A 42 -11.29 -11.81 15.26
C THR A 42 -9.91 -12.07 15.85
N GLU A 43 -9.80 -13.13 16.67
CA GLU A 43 -8.56 -13.89 16.84
C GLU A 43 -8.16 -14.52 15.49
N VAL A 44 -8.08 -13.71 14.44
CA VAL A 44 -7.58 -14.16 13.14
C VAL A 44 -6.10 -14.37 13.32
N GLN A 45 -5.72 -15.63 13.26
CA GLN A 45 -4.36 -16.12 13.18
C GLN A 45 -3.54 -15.14 12.32
N GLU A 46 -2.44 -14.68 12.88
CA GLU A 46 -1.44 -13.86 12.21
C GLU A 46 -1.00 -14.56 10.92
N ALA A 47 -1.70 -14.29 9.81
CA ALA A 47 -1.22 -14.67 8.51
C ALA A 47 0.06 -13.87 8.28
N GLU A 48 1.19 -14.57 8.27
CA GLU A 48 2.50 -13.98 8.01
C GLU A 48 2.46 -13.23 6.69
N GLY A 49 2.50 -11.88 6.75
CA GLY A 49 2.67 -11.05 5.55
C GLY A 49 1.73 -9.86 5.35
N GLY A 50 0.68 -9.69 6.12
CA GLY A 50 -0.18 -8.50 6.01
C GLY A 50 0.52 -7.22 6.49
N CYS A 51 0.48 -6.13 5.70
CA CYS A 51 1.16 -4.87 6.03
C CYS A 51 0.49 -4.05 7.15
N CYS A 52 -0.57 -4.54 7.78
CA CYS A 52 -1.39 -3.81 8.75
C CYS A 52 -1.83 -4.64 9.96
N GLY A 53 -1.30 -5.86 10.15
CA GLY A 53 -1.55 -6.68 11.34
C GLY A 53 -0.88 -6.11 12.59
N LEU A 54 -1.25 -6.61 13.80
CA LEU A 54 -0.63 -6.20 15.06
C LEU A 54 0.90 -6.39 15.03
N SER A 55 1.37 -7.48 14.42
CA SER A 55 2.80 -7.73 14.21
C SER A 55 3.47 -6.66 13.35
N ALA A 56 2.80 -6.16 12.30
CA ALA A 56 3.31 -5.09 11.44
C ALA A 56 3.40 -3.74 12.17
N VAL A 57 2.44 -3.44 13.04
CA VAL A 57 2.47 -2.25 13.91
C VAL A 57 3.64 -2.34 14.90
N ASP A 58 3.85 -3.51 15.51
CA ASP A 58 4.94 -3.72 16.46
C ASP A 58 6.31 -3.67 15.78
N ASP A 59 6.45 -4.24 14.59
CA ASP A 59 7.67 -4.14 13.78
C ASP A 59 7.98 -2.68 13.42
N ALA A 60 7.00 -1.93 12.94
CA ALA A 60 7.17 -0.52 12.62
C ALA A 60 7.54 0.31 13.87
N ARG A 61 6.92 0.00 15.01
CA ARG A 61 7.22 0.65 16.30
C ARG A 61 8.66 0.38 16.74
N ARG A 62 9.12 -0.87 16.65
CA ARG A 62 10.51 -1.24 16.99
C ARG A 62 11.50 -0.51 16.10
N VAL A 63 11.27 -0.52 14.78
CA VAL A 63 12.12 0.23 13.85
C VAL A 63 12.15 1.72 14.18
N ALA A 64 11.00 2.33 14.46
CA ALA A 64 10.95 3.74 14.83
C ALA A 64 11.72 4.04 16.13
N MET A 65 11.66 3.14 17.12
CA MET A 65 12.46 3.24 18.36
C MET A 65 13.95 3.14 18.06
N ASP A 66 14.38 2.17 17.26
CA ASP A 66 15.79 1.98 16.88
C ASP A 66 16.32 3.20 16.09
N LEU A 67 15.48 3.78 15.26
CA LEU A 67 15.80 5.01 14.53
C LEU A 67 15.70 6.28 15.40
N GLY A 68 15.15 6.21 16.61
CA GLY A 68 14.93 7.37 17.47
C GLY A 68 14.01 8.42 16.85
N ILE A 69 12.94 8.00 16.16
CA ILE A 69 11.93 8.89 15.56
C ILE A 69 10.58 8.74 16.28
N PRO A 70 9.77 9.81 16.37
CA PRO A 70 8.39 9.73 16.83
C PRO A 70 7.58 8.77 15.96
N TYR A 71 6.67 8.00 16.58
CA TYR A 71 5.84 7.02 15.90
C TYR A 71 4.40 7.05 16.37
N TYR A 72 3.47 6.99 15.44
CA TYR A 72 2.03 7.01 15.72
C TYR A 72 1.29 5.97 14.87
N VAL A 73 0.19 5.47 15.43
CA VAL A 73 -0.79 4.66 14.70
C VAL A 73 -2.00 5.55 14.44
N MET A 74 -2.39 5.69 13.19
CA MET A 74 -3.54 6.49 12.79
C MET A 74 -4.64 5.61 12.23
N ASN A 75 -5.88 5.83 12.67
CA ASN A 75 -7.05 5.08 12.21
C ASN A 75 -7.52 5.61 10.85
N PHE A 76 -7.57 4.71 9.85
CA PHE A 76 -8.08 4.93 8.50
C PHE A 76 -9.10 3.86 8.09
N LYS A 77 -9.69 3.13 9.05
CA LYS A 77 -10.61 2.01 8.79
C LYS A 77 -11.80 2.43 7.93
N GLU A 78 -12.42 3.56 8.25
CA GLU A 78 -13.60 4.05 7.52
C GLU A 78 -13.25 4.44 6.06
N GLU A 79 -12.17 5.21 5.89
CA GLU A 79 -11.72 5.62 4.55
C GLU A 79 -11.30 4.42 3.71
N PHE A 80 -10.64 3.44 4.33
CA PHE A 80 -10.21 2.22 3.64
C PHE A 80 -11.41 1.36 3.25
N ARG A 81 -12.34 1.11 4.17
CA ARG A 81 -13.55 0.36 3.88
C ARG A 81 -14.31 0.97 2.71
N LYS A 82 -14.62 2.27 2.80
CA LYS A 82 -15.44 2.97 1.80
C LYS A 82 -14.78 3.05 0.42
N ASN A 83 -13.48 3.38 0.37
CA ASN A 83 -12.83 3.71 -0.89
C ASN A 83 -12.03 2.56 -1.49
N VAL A 84 -11.76 1.50 -0.72
CA VAL A 84 -10.95 0.37 -1.18
C VAL A 84 -11.76 -0.92 -1.17
N MET A 85 -12.36 -1.29 -0.02
CA MET A 85 -13.07 -2.57 0.08
C MET A 85 -14.42 -2.52 -0.66
N ASP A 86 -15.26 -1.49 -0.42
CA ASP A 86 -16.54 -1.33 -1.13
C ASP A 86 -16.33 -1.21 -2.65
N TYR A 87 -15.29 -0.48 -3.07
CA TYR A 87 -14.89 -0.39 -4.48
C TYR A 87 -14.48 -1.76 -5.03
N PHE A 88 -13.61 -2.49 -4.34
CA PHE A 88 -13.15 -3.82 -4.76
C PHE A 88 -14.31 -4.79 -4.95
N VAL A 89 -15.19 -4.88 -3.96
CA VAL A 89 -16.38 -5.74 -4.00
C VAL A 89 -17.33 -5.33 -5.12
N GLY A 90 -17.60 -4.03 -5.27
CA GLY A 90 -18.49 -3.51 -6.32
C GLY A 90 -18.00 -3.85 -7.72
N GLU A 91 -16.71 -3.70 -7.99
CA GLU A 91 -16.12 -4.04 -9.30
C GLU A 91 -16.23 -5.54 -9.61
N TYR A 92 -15.92 -6.41 -8.64
CA TYR A 92 -16.06 -7.85 -8.84
C TYR A 92 -17.51 -8.29 -9.06
N VAL A 93 -18.46 -7.71 -8.34
CA VAL A 93 -19.91 -7.99 -8.54
C VAL A 93 -20.38 -7.56 -9.93
N GLU A 94 -19.75 -6.57 -10.53
CA GLU A 94 -20.02 -6.13 -11.90
C GLU A 94 -19.16 -6.84 -12.97
N GLY A 95 -18.39 -7.86 -12.57
CA GLY A 95 -17.57 -8.66 -13.49
C GLY A 95 -16.29 -7.98 -13.94
N ARG A 96 -15.82 -6.96 -13.21
CA ARG A 96 -14.54 -6.29 -13.47
C ARG A 96 -13.48 -6.73 -12.46
N THR A 97 -12.21 -6.63 -12.83
CA THR A 97 -11.08 -6.92 -11.94
C THR A 97 -10.42 -5.62 -11.47
N PRO A 98 -10.68 -5.16 -10.24
CA PRO A 98 -10.09 -3.94 -9.71
C PRO A 98 -8.67 -4.17 -9.20
N ASN A 99 -7.89 -3.08 -9.13
CA ASN A 99 -6.65 -3.05 -8.36
C ASN A 99 -6.85 -2.21 -7.09
N PRO A 100 -7.03 -2.83 -5.91
CA PRO A 100 -7.30 -2.12 -4.67
C PRO A 100 -6.10 -1.30 -4.19
N CYS A 101 -4.87 -1.65 -4.58
CA CYS A 101 -3.67 -0.88 -4.24
C CYS A 101 -3.69 0.51 -4.89
N ILE A 102 -4.21 0.63 -6.12
CA ILE A 102 -4.39 1.93 -6.80
C ILE A 102 -5.40 2.79 -6.01
N ALA A 103 -6.53 2.22 -5.62
CA ALA A 103 -7.54 2.91 -4.83
C ALA A 103 -7.00 3.33 -3.45
N CYS A 104 -6.28 2.43 -2.76
CA CYS A 104 -5.62 2.73 -1.49
C CYS A 104 -4.59 3.86 -1.62
N ASN A 105 -3.74 3.82 -2.64
CA ASN A 105 -2.80 4.88 -2.89
C ASN A 105 -3.53 6.22 -3.07
N ARG A 106 -4.53 6.28 -3.97
CA ARG A 106 -5.27 7.50 -4.24
C ARG A 106 -5.97 8.06 -3.00
N HIS A 107 -6.84 7.27 -2.36
CA HIS A 107 -7.79 7.79 -1.39
C HIS A 107 -7.29 7.75 0.06
N VAL A 108 -6.49 6.72 0.42
CA VAL A 108 -6.02 6.58 1.80
C VAL A 108 -4.67 7.27 1.98
N LYS A 109 -3.68 6.99 1.13
CA LYS A 109 -2.33 7.56 1.29
C LYS A 109 -2.26 9.01 0.82
N TRP A 110 -2.64 9.31 -0.42
CA TRP A 110 -2.42 10.64 -0.99
C TRP A 110 -3.60 11.62 -0.83
N GLU A 111 -4.77 11.17 -0.42
CA GLU A 111 -5.84 12.08 0.01
C GLU A 111 -5.87 12.20 1.55
N SER A 112 -6.07 11.09 2.28
CA SER A 112 -6.31 11.13 3.72
C SER A 112 -5.04 11.28 4.55
N LEU A 113 -3.99 10.44 4.32
CA LEU A 113 -2.74 10.54 5.09
C LEU A 113 -2.02 11.86 4.78
N LEU A 114 -1.92 12.27 3.50
CA LEU A 114 -1.31 13.55 3.14
C LEU A 114 -2.01 14.71 3.84
N ARG A 115 -3.35 14.79 3.73
CA ARG A 115 -4.13 15.86 4.38
C ARG A 115 -3.92 15.89 5.90
N ARG A 116 -3.95 14.74 6.59
CA ARG A 116 -3.73 14.66 8.03
C ARG A 116 -2.28 15.03 8.41
N SER A 117 -1.32 14.66 7.58
CA SER A 117 0.09 15.01 7.78
C SER A 117 0.34 16.52 7.64
N MET A 118 -0.25 17.15 6.62
CA MET A 118 -0.17 18.60 6.44
C MET A 118 -0.83 19.36 7.61
N ALA A 119 -1.94 18.84 8.14
CA ALA A 119 -2.64 19.45 9.28
C ALA A 119 -1.80 19.47 10.58
N ILE A 120 -0.86 18.54 10.74
CA ILE A 120 0.10 18.55 11.87
C ILE A 120 1.42 19.26 11.54
N GLY A 121 1.46 19.99 10.43
CA GLY A 121 2.60 20.80 10.02
C GLY A 121 3.74 20.03 9.36
N ALA A 122 3.47 18.87 8.74
CA ALA A 122 4.45 18.20 7.89
C ALA A 122 4.53 18.90 6.53
N ASP A 123 5.74 18.93 5.95
CA ASP A 123 5.99 19.46 4.60
C ASP A 123 5.76 18.36 3.54
N TYR A 124 6.00 17.09 3.91
CA TYR A 124 5.97 15.95 3.01
C TYR A 124 5.34 14.72 3.67
N ILE A 125 4.84 13.83 2.82
CA ILE A 125 4.71 12.41 3.15
C ILE A 125 5.74 11.60 2.37
N ALA A 126 6.10 10.43 2.88
CA ALA A 126 6.98 9.49 2.20
C ALA A 126 6.49 8.05 2.40
N THR A 127 6.86 7.20 1.48
CA THR A 127 6.54 5.77 1.51
C THR A 127 7.71 4.96 0.98
N GLY A 128 7.65 3.64 1.19
CA GLY A 128 8.61 2.69 0.61
C GLY A 128 8.29 2.26 -0.83
N HIS A 129 7.60 3.09 -1.63
CA HIS A 129 7.33 2.75 -3.03
C HIS A 129 8.57 2.88 -3.91
N TYR A 130 8.73 1.91 -4.81
CA TYR A 130 9.74 1.93 -5.87
C TYR A 130 9.26 2.78 -7.05
N ALA A 131 9.44 4.07 -6.93
CA ALA A 131 9.20 5.10 -7.95
C ALA A 131 10.10 6.30 -7.67
N GLN A 132 10.26 7.19 -8.63
CA GLN A 132 11.02 8.43 -8.46
C GLN A 132 10.16 9.63 -8.81
N ILE A 133 10.42 10.77 -8.18
CA ILE A 133 9.75 12.04 -8.47
C ILE A 133 10.83 13.06 -8.84
N ASP A 134 10.74 13.61 -10.04
CA ASP A 134 11.61 14.67 -10.52
C ASP A 134 10.82 15.96 -10.69
N ARG A 135 11.48 17.10 -10.45
CA ARG A 135 10.98 18.40 -10.80
C ARG A 135 11.57 18.84 -12.13
N LEU A 136 10.76 18.95 -13.16
CA LEU A 136 11.16 19.37 -14.49
C LEU A 136 11.53 20.87 -14.53
N PRO A 137 12.31 21.33 -15.53
CA PRO A 137 12.72 22.74 -15.65
C PRO A 137 11.55 23.74 -15.65
N GLY A 138 10.37 23.33 -16.15
CA GLY A 138 9.14 24.13 -16.11
C GLY A 138 8.42 24.15 -14.76
N GLY A 139 9.03 23.57 -13.70
CA GLY A 139 8.46 23.52 -12.34
C GLY A 139 7.45 22.40 -12.10
N ARG A 140 7.04 21.69 -13.14
CA ARG A 140 6.12 20.53 -13.06
C ARG A 140 6.83 19.32 -12.46
N TYR A 141 6.14 18.56 -11.64
CA TYR A 141 6.61 17.27 -11.12
C TYR A 141 6.31 16.14 -12.09
N SER A 142 7.24 15.20 -12.22
CA SER A 142 7.11 14.01 -13.06
C SER A 142 7.35 12.76 -12.22
N LEU A 143 6.46 11.78 -12.37
CA LEU A 143 6.66 10.45 -11.83
C LEU A 143 7.52 9.66 -12.81
N LYS A 144 8.59 9.02 -12.32
CA LYS A 144 9.53 8.20 -13.10
C LYS A 144 9.61 6.81 -12.53
N THR A 145 9.92 5.86 -13.39
CA THR A 145 10.20 4.48 -12.98
C THR A 145 11.39 4.41 -12.01
N SER A 146 11.33 3.42 -11.13
CA SER A 146 12.44 3.13 -10.24
C SER A 146 13.63 2.55 -11.01
N VAL A 147 14.81 2.57 -10.40
CA VAL A 147 15.99 1.88 -10.96
C VAL A 147 15.83 0.36 -10.96
N THR A 148 14.95 -0.18 -10.14
CA THR A 148 14.62 -1.61 -10.08
C THR A 148 13.38 -1.90 -10.91
N ALA A 149 13.55 -2.21 -12.21
CA ALA A 149 12.44 -2.46 -13.12
C ALA A 149 11.46 -3.56 -12.62
N ALA A 150 12.00 -4.66 -12.05
CA ALA A 150 11.19 -5.77 -11.53
C ALA A 150 10.33 -5.41 -10.30
N LYS A 151 10.59 -4.28 -9.64
CA LYS A 151 9.86 -3.80 -8.46
C LYS A 151 9.19 -2.44 -8.71
N ASP A 152 9.19 -1.96 -9.95
CA ASP A 152 8.59 -0.67 -10.29
C ASP A 152 7.11 -0.64 -9.89
N GLN A 153 6.72 0.44 -9.20
CA GLN A 153 5.36 0.63 -8.70
C GLN A 153 4.69 1.90 -9.24
N THR A 154 5.25 2.50 -10.30
CA THR A 154 4.67 3.69 -10.92
C THR A 154 3.26 3.45 -11.45
N TYR A 155 2.95 2.23 -11.89
CA TYR A 155 1.61 1.83 -12.33
C TYR A 155 0.52 2.04 -11.26
N ALA A 156 0.88 1.98 -9.98
CA ALA A 156 -0.06 2.18 -8.87
C ALA A 156 -0.16 3.64 -8.42
N LEU A 157 0.57 4.56 -9.05
CA LEU A 157 0.76 5.96 -8.63
C LEU A 157 0.33 6.98 -9.71
N TYR A 158 -0.16 6.52 -10.86
CA TYR A 158 -0.50 7.38 -12.00
C TYR A 158 -1.58 8.42 -11.69
N ASN A 159 -2.37 8.20 -10.65
CA ASN A 159 -3.46 9.08 -10.22
C ASN A 159 -2.98 10.31 -9.42
N LEU A 160 -1.69 10.40 -9.08
CA LEU A 160 -1.20 11.48 -8.23
C LEU A 160 -1.23 12.83 -8.96
N THR A 161 -1.82 13.81 -8.32
CA THR A 161 -1.86 15.19 -8.82
C THR A 161 -0.52 15.90 -8.63
N GLN A 162 -0.35 17.03 -9.30
CA GLN A 162 0.85 17.88 -9.16
C GLN A 162 1.06 18.37 -7.72
N GLU A 163 -0.02 18.69 -7.03
CA GLU A 163 0.00 19.07 -5.62
C GLU A 163 0.49 17.90 -4.76
N GLN A 164 -0.09 16.73 -4.92
CA GLN A 164 0.32 15.52 -4.20
C GLN A 164 1.78 15.15 -4.47
N LEU A 165 2.22 15.20 -5.73
CA LEU A 165 3.61 14.94 -6.10
C LEU A 165 4.58 15.95 -5.46
N SER A 166 4.19 17.22 -5.33
CA SER A 166 5.03 18.26 -4.73
C SER A 166 5.29 18.05 -3.24
N HIS A 167 4.41 17.29 -2.56
CA HIS A 167 4.50 16.96 -1.15
C HIS A 167 4.85 15.48 -0.89
N THR A 168 5.44 14.82 -1.87
CA THR A 168 5.76 13.38 -1.77
C THR A 168 7.25 13.12 -1.96
N LEU A 169 7.80 12.25 -1.09
CA LEU A 169 9.16 11.73 -1.22
C LEU A 169 9.12 10.20 -1.39
N MET A 170 9.93 9.69 -2.30
CA MET A 170 10.07 8.26 -2.59
C MET A 170 11.54 7.84 -2.51
N PRO A 171 12.12 7.78 -1.31
CA PRO A 171 13.57 7.67 -1.13
C PRO A 171 14.16 6.36 -1.63
N VAL A 172 13.38 5.27 -1.66
CA VAL A 172 13.87 3.95 -2.10
C VAL A 172 13.88 3.76 -3.62
N GLY A 173 13.19 4.62 -4.37
CA GLY A 173 13.10 4.51 -5.83
C GLY A 173 14.42 4.62 -6.58
N SER A 174 15.46 5.18 -5.96
CA SER A 174 16.80 5.35 -6.52
C SER A 174 17.76 4.22 -6.15
N TYR A 175 17.27 3.14 -5.51
CA TYR A 175 18.07 2.01 -5.07
C TYR A 175 17.52 0.70 -5.63
N HIS A 176 18.41 -0.27 -5.85
CA HIS A 176 18.01 -1.65 -6.12
C HIS A 176 17.47 -2.32 -4.86
N LYS A 177 16.58 -3.30 -5.03
CA LYS A 177 15.96 -4.00 -3.89
C LYS A 177 16.98 -4.66 -2.97
N GLU A 178 18.05 -5.21 -3.55
CA GLU A 178 19.14 -5.83 -2.83
C GLU A 178 19.88 -4.82 -1.95
N GLU A 179 20.11 -3.60 -2.47
CA GLU A 179 20.77 -2.52 -1.71
C GLU A 179 19.91 -2.12 -0.50
N ILE A 180 18.58 -2.02 -0.68
CA ILE A 180 17.65 -1.73 0.42
C ILE A 180 17.69 -2.84 1.49
N ARG A 181 17.72 -4.11 1.09
CA ARG A 181 17.86 -5.22 2.04
C ARG A 181 19.20 -5.22 2.76
N ASP A 182 20.27 -4.89 2.07
CA ASP A 182 21.62 -4.82 2.66
C ASP A 182 21.75 -3.62 3.61
N MET A 183 21.09 -2.48 3.31
CA MET A 183 20.98 -1.37 4.25
C MET A 183 20.26 -1.80 5.52
N ALA A 184 19.11 -2.47 5.39
CA ALA A 184 18.34 -2.94 6.55
C ALA A 184 19.17 -3.91 7.43
N LYS A 185 19.92 -4.84 6.81
CA LYS A 185 20.81 -5.75 7.53
C LYS A 185 21.95 -5.02 8.25
N ARG A 186 22.63 -4.09 7.56
CA ARG A 186 23.74 -3.30 8.16
C ARG A 186 23.26 -2.45 9.34
N LEU A 187 22.03 -1.98 9.29
CA LEU A 187 21.41 -1.21 10.36
C LEU A 187 20.88 -2.10 11.51
N GLY A 188 20.90 -3.42 11.35
CA GLY A 188 20.35 -4.35 12.32
C GLY A 188 18.84 -4.24 12.51
N LEU A 189 18.12 -3.75 11.48
CA LEU A 189 16.67 -3.57 11.60
C LEU A 189 15.97 -4.93 11.79
N PRO A 190 15.02 -5.04 12.72
CA PRO A 190 14.34 -6.31 13.03
C PRO A 190 13.60 -6.90 11.82
N VAL A 191 13.23 -6.05 10.88
CA VAL A 191 12.50 -6.41 9.65
C VAL A 191 13.39 -6.83 8.48
N ALA A 192 14.74 -6.83 8.61
CA ALA A 192 15.68 -7.03 7.50
C ALA A 192 15.47 -8.34 6.71
N HIS A 193 14.93 -9.37 7.36
CA HIS A 193 14.68 -10.68 6.77
C HIS A 193 13.21 -10.92 6.37
N LYS A 194 12.34 -9.94 6.63
CA LYS A 194 10.92 -10.08 6.34
C LYS A 194 10.69 -10.18 4.82
N PRO A 195 9.84 -11.13 4.35
CA PRO A 195 9.46 -11.21 2.94
C PRO A 195 8.67 -9.99 2.51
N ASP A 196 8.65 -9.73 1.20
CA ASP A 196 7.81 -8.68 0.63
C ASP A 196 6.35 -9.12 0.70
N SER A 197 5.45 -8.18 1.01
CA SER A 197 4.01 -8.41 0.85
C SER A 197 3.68 -8.52 -0.64
N GLN A 198 3.07 -9.63 -1.05
CA GLN A 198 2.77 -9.91 -2.46
C GLN A 198 1.28 -9.87 -2.76
N GLU A 199 0.42 -9.87 -1.72
CA GLU A 199 -1.01 -10.06 -1.85
C GLU A 199 -1.83 -8.85 -1.42
N ILE A 200 -3.13 -8.91 -1.71
CA ILE A 200 -4.11 -7.93 -1.25
C ILE A 200 -4.16 -8.01 0.28
N CYS A 201 -3.80 -6.92 0.95
CA CYS A 201 -3.54 -6.89 2.39
C CYS A 201 -4.75 -7.26 3.27
N PHE A 202 -5.98 -7.19 2.75
CA PHE A 202 -7.21 -7.55 3.46
C PHE A 202 -7.83 -8.89 2.99
N ILE A 203 -7.14 -9.65 2.10
CA ILE A 203 -7.51 -11.00 1.66
C ILE A 203 -6.24 -11.87 1.67
N PRO A 204 -5.72 -12.20 2.86
CA PRO A 204 -4.43 -12.87 2.99
C PRO A 204 -4.43 -14.34 2.55
N ASP A 205 -5.61 -14.96 2.49
CA ASP A 205 -5.83 -16.34 2.07
C ASP A 205 -6.03 -16.53 0.55
N HIS A 206 -6.00 -15.43 -0.21
CA HIS A 206 -6.24 -15.40 -1.66
C HIS A 206 -7.65 -15.84 -2.10
N ASP A 207 -8.58 -16.03 -1.19
CA ASP A 207 -9.95 -16.42 -1.52
C ASP A 207 -10.86 -15.19 -1.69
N TYR A 208 -10.72 -14.55 -2.85
CA TYR A 208 -11.49 -13.35 -3.19
C TYR A 208 -13.00 -13.62 -3.23
N ALA A 209 -13.40 -14.83 -3.68
CA ALA A 209 -14.81 -15.18 -3.79
C ALA A 209 -15.46 -15.27 -2.40
N SER A 210 -14.87 -16.03 -1.49
CA SER A 210 -15.36 -16.14 -0.12
C SER A 210 -15.38 -14.79 0.59
N PHE A 211 -14.32 -13.97 0.43
CA PHE A 211 -14.32 -12.61 0.98
C PHE A 211 -15.49 -11.77 0.47
N ILE A 212 -15.77 -11.80 -0.85
CA ILE A 212 -16.87 -11.02 -1.46
C ILE A 212 -18.24 -11.53 -0.98
N GLU A 213 -18.40 -12.86 -0.88
CA GLU A 213 -19.63 -13.50 -0.40
C GLU A 213 -19.91 -13.13 1.07
N GLU A 214 -18.91 -13.21 1.94
CA GLU A 214 -19.01 -12.77 3.33
C GLU A 214 -19.33 -11.27 3.44
N TYR A 215 -18.60 -10.46 2.68
CA TYR A 215 -18.77 -8.98 2.71
C TYR A 215 -20.16 -8.55 2.23
N THR A 216 -20.69 -9.21 1.21
CA THR A 216 -22.02 -8.88 0.63
C THR A 216 -23.18 -9.62 1.30
N GLY A 217 -22.90 -10.69 2.05
CA GLY A 217 -23.90 -11.58 2.63
C GLY A 217 -24.65 -12.43 1.59
N ARG A 218 -24.09 -12.60 0.40
CA ARG A 218 -24.74 -13.38 -0.68
C ARG A 218 -23.72 -14.05 -1.61
N GLU A 219 -24.04 -15.25 -2.06
CA GLU A 219 -23.35 -15.93 -3.18
C GLU A 219 -23.85 -15.38 -4.51
N LEU A 220 -22.95 -15.24 -5.49
CA LEU A 220 -23.32 -14.90 -6.86
C LEU A 220 -23.67 -16.19 -7.63
N PRO A 221 -24.76 -16.16 -8.43
CA PRO A 221 -25.24 -17.37 -9.07
C PRO A 221 -24.24 -17.89 -10.12
N PRO A 222 -24.19 -19.23 -10.31
CA PRO A 222 -23.46 -19.81 -11.41
C PRO A 222 -24.11 -19.45 -12.75
N GLY A 223 -23.30 -19.39 -13.81
CA GLY A 223 -23.75 -19.03 -15.15
C GLY A 223 -22.96 -19.75 -16.23
N ASN A 224 -23.09 -19.29 -17.47
CA ASN A 224 -22.39 -19.86 -18.61
C ASN A 224 -21.29 -18.93 -19.11
N PHE A 225 -20.14 -19.50 -19.49
CA PHE A 225 -19.21 -18.85 -20.39
C PHE A 225 -19.76 -18.94 -21.81
N VAL A 226 -19.79 -17.82 -22.51
CA VAL A 226 -20.26 -17.75 -23.90
C VAL A 226 -19.21 -17.06 -24.77
N ASP A 227 -19.16 -17.42 -26.05
CA ASP A 227 -18.38 -16.69 -27.04
C ASP A 227 -19.13 -15.43 -27.54
N LEU A 228 -18.52 -14.70 -28.49
CA LEU A 228 -19.10 -13.48 -29.04
C LEU A 228 -20.38 -13.72 -29.83
N ASP A 229 -20.61 -14.95 -30.29
CA ASP A 229 -21.80 -15.37 -31.03
C ASP A 229 -22.89 -15.94 -30.12
N GLY A 230 -22.62 -16.03 -28.81
CA GLY A 230 -23.55 -16.52 -27.80
C GLY A 230 -23.54 -18.03 -27.58
N HIS A 231 -22.61 -18.77 -28.18
CA HIS A 231 -22.49 -20.22 -27.95
C HIS A 231 -21.90 -20.49 -26.56
N VAL A 232 -22.49 -21.44 -25.86
CA VAL A 232 -22.04 -21.86 -24.54
C VAL A 232 -20.72 -22.63 -24.62
N LEU A 233 -19.67 -22.10 -24.00
CA LEU A 233 -18.33 -22.71 -23.94
C LEU A 233 -18.13 -23.55 -22.68
N GLY A 234 -18.89 -23.26 -21.62
CA GLY A 234 -18.77 -23.95 -20.34
C GLY A 234 -19.62 -23.29 -19.26
N ARG A 235 -19.46 -23.75 -18.01
CA ARG A 235 -20.21 -23.25 -16.86
C ARG A 235 -19.28 -22.72 -15.78
N HIS A 236 -19.57 -21.53 -15.25
CA HIS A 236 -18.83 -20.94 -14.12
C HIS A 236 -19.63 -21.06 -12.81
N ARG A 237 -18.91 -21.01 -11.67
CA ARG A 237 -19.49 -21.14 -10.31
C ARG A 237 -20.07 -19.84 -9.75
N GLY A 238 -19.80 -18.73 -10.36
CA GLY A 238 -20.11 -17.36 -9.99
C GLY A 238 -19.00 -16.47 -10.55
N ILE A 239 -19.32 -15.24 -10.98
CA ILE A 239 -18.34 -14.34 -11.63
C ILE A 239 -17.20 -13.92 -10.69
N THR A 240 -17.42 -13.91 -9.37
CA THR A 240 -16.41 -13.57 -8.34
C THR A 240 -15.24 -14.55 -8.26
N HIS A 241 -15.42 -15.77 -8.77
CA HIS A 241 -14.36 -16.79 -8.79
C HIS A 241 -13.36 -16.61 -9.94
N TYR A 242 -13.53 -15.59 -10.77
CA TYR A 242 -12.70 -15.41 -11.96
C TYR A 242 -12.14 -13.99 -12.04
N THR A 243 -10.85 -13.94 -12.29
CA THR A 243 -10.14 -12.70 -12.55
C THR A 243 -9.91 -12.58 -14.05
N VAL A 244 -10.22 -11.43 -14.63
CA VAL A 244 -9.87 -11.15 -16.03
C VAL A 244 -8.36 -11.02 -16.09
N CYS A 245 -7.71 -11.99 -16.76
CA CYS A 245 -6.27 -11.93 -16.99
C CYS A 245 -5.96 -10.89 -18.08
N LEU A 246 -4.96 -10.07 -17.79
CA LEU A 246 -4.34 -9.15 -18.74
C LEU A 246 -3.19 -9.87 -19.45
#